data_0168c4a7c9ee0947f6ac7f878ca1e004
#
_entry.id   0168c4a7c9ee0947f6ac7f878ca1e004
#
_cell.length_a   1.000
_cell.length_b   1.000
_cell.length_c   1.000
_cell.angle_alpha   90.00
_cell.angle_beta   90.00
_cell.angle_gamma   90.00
#
_symmetry.space_group_name_H-M   'P 1'
#
loop_
_entity.id
_entity.type
_entity.pdbx_description
1 polymer ?
#
loop_
_entity_poly.entity_id
_entity_poly.type
_entity_poly.pdbx_seq_one_letter_code
_entity_poly.pdbx_strand_id
1 'polypeptide(L)'
;MLLSLERMRAVREVDTADDVLICEAGVTLAAAHEAAAEVGRRFPLSLASEGSATIGGLVSTNAGGVAVLRYGNMRELVLGLEAVLPSGEVWGGLKRLRKDNTGYDFKQLLIGAEGTLGVVTAAALKLFPILTSRAVGFAGVESPAAAVSLLRLAKDATGGAVESFELVSRLGIELAVRHFPGAREPLESRPPWYVLIEIASGEPGAAEAGLERLLEQGLEASLVLDAAIAQTAAQGRAFWALRENQSAAQKPEGPAWKHDVSVPVSRVAEFIETASARLAGRWPGVRVDAFGHVGDGNIHYDILAPVGGDHARHAALRDEAAHVVHDLVDSLGGSISAEHGLGTMKTGEAALYKSPVELDALRAIRAALDPKRIMNPRVLF
;
A
#
# COMPACT_ATOMS: atom_id res chain seq x y z
N MET A 1 14.15 16.97 19.59
CA MET A 1 13.07 16.65 20.57
C MET A 1 12.14 15.65 19.91
N LEU A 2 11.70 14.61 20.61
CA LEU A 2 10.68 13.67 20.15
C LEU A 2 9.34 14.08 20.79
N LEU A 3 8.29 14.24 19.99
CA LEU A 3 6.92 14.48 20.43
C LEU A 3 6.12 13.19 20.29
N SER A 4 5.69 12.60 21.42
CA SER A 4 4.81 11.42 21.43
C SER A 4 3.34 11.84 21.53
N LEU A 5 2.49 11.22 20.73
CA LEU A 5 1.03 11.39 20.78
C LEU A 5 0.33 10.19 21.45
N GLU A 6 1.07 9.29 22.07
CA GLU A 6 0.54 8.08 22.72
C GLU A 6 -0.51 8.34 23.80
N ARG A 7 -0.57 9.54 24.36
CA ARG A 7 -1.59 9.94 25.34
C ARG A 7 -2.91 10.38 24.71
N MET A 8 -2.92 10.65 23.41
CA MET A 8 -4.10 11.07 22.65
C MET A 8 -4.78 9.84 22.05
N ARG A 9 -5.52 9.07 22.85
CA ARG A 9 -6.09 7.76 22.46
C ARG A 9 -7.60 7.70 22.49
N ALA A 10 -8.28 8.84 22.63
CA ALA A 10 -9.73 8.82 22.72
C ALA A 10 -10.38 8.61 21.36
N VAL A 11 -11.31 7.66 21.28
CA VAL A 11 -12.36 7.67 20.29
C VAL A 11 -13.38 8.68 20.80
N ARG A 12 -13.45 9.84 20.12
CA ARG A 12 -14.30 10.97 20.57
C ARG A 12 -15.77 10.75 20.22
N GLU A 13 -16.04 10.13 19.06
CA GLU A 13 -17.39 9.91 18.56
C GLU A 13 -17.41 8.86 17.45
N VAL A 14 -18.49 8.07 17.41
CA VAL A 14 -18.85 7.23 16.26
C VAL A 14 -20.27 7.59 15.86
N ASP A 15 -20.43 8.18 14.69
CA ASP A 15 -21.73 8.60 14.14
C ASP A 15 -22.11 7.67 12.98
N THR A 16 -23.15 6.86 13.22
CA THR A 16 -23.65 5.89 12.23
C THR A 16 -24.60 6.50 11.20
N ALA A 17 -25.10 7.71 11.42
CA ALA A 17 -25.93 8.42 10.46
C ALA A 17 -25.08 9.07 9.37
N ASP A 18 -23.92 9.63 9.78
CA ASP A 18 -22.95 10.21 8.86
C ASP A 18 -21.91 9.20 8.36
N ASP A 19 -21.87 7.99 8.96
CA ASP A 19 -20.82 6.99 8.75
C ASP A 19 -19.42 7.59 9.02
N VAL A 20 -19.21 8.11 10.22
CA VAL A 20 -17.99 8.82 10.62
C VAL A 20 -17.48 8.33 11.97
N LEU A 21 -16.17 8.13 12.07
CA LEU A 21 -15.42 7.92 13.31
C LEU A 21 -14.53 9.15 13.55
N ILE A 22 -14.69 9.80 14.72
CA ILE A 22 -13.79 10.86 15.18
C ILE A 22 -12.90 10.30 16.28
N CYS A 23 -11.60 10.28 16.02
CA CYS A 23 -10.63 9.77 16.98
C CYS A 23 -9.35 10.61 17.02
N GLU A 24 -8.66 10.52 18.15
CA GLU A 24 -7.40 11.19 18.37
C GLU A 24 -6.23 10.49 17.64
N ALA A 25 -5.17 11.24 17.38
CA ALA A 25 -4.06 10.81 16.55
C ALA A 25 -3.26 9.61 17.07
N GLY A 26 -3.26 9.38 18.39
CA GLY A 26 -2.59 8.23 19.02
C GLY A 26 -3.48 6.97 19.13
N VAL A 27 -4.71 6.99 18.63
CA VAL A 27 -5.53 5.79 18.46
C VAL A 27 -4.87 4.86 17.47
N THR A 28 -4.71 3.58 17.80
CA THR A 28 -4.15 2.58 16.86
C THR A 28 -5.18 2.21 15.79
N LEU A 29 -4.72 1.73 14.65
CA LEU A 29 -5.60 1.28 13.59
C LEU A 29 -6.51 0.14 14.07
N ALA A 30 -5.98 -0.80 14.86
CA ALA A 30 -6.76 -1.88 15.48
C ALA A 30 -7.89 -1.33 16.37
N ALA A 31 -7.61 -0.33 17.21
CA ALA A 31 -8.64 0.28 18.07
C ALA A 31 -9.70 1.04 17.24
N ALA A 32 -9.31 1.64 16.12
CA ALA A 32 -10.27 2.27 15.20
C ALA A 32 -11.17 1.23 14.52
N HIS A 33 -10.63 0.06 14.17
CA HIS A 33 -11.41 -1.07 13.64
C HIS A 33 -12.42 -1.60 14.67
N GLU A 34 -11.98 -1.79 15.93
CA GLU A 34 -12.84 -2.23 17.03
C GLU A 34 -14.00 -1.27 17.24
N ALA A 35 -13.72 0.03 17.35
CA ALA A 35 -14.75 1.06 17.55
C ALA A 35 -15.76 1.11 16.38
N ALA A 36 -15.32 0.93 15.15
CA ALA A 36 -16.20 0.85 13.99
C ALA A 36 -17.06 -0.43 14.02
N ALA A 37 -16.47 -1.57 14.38
CA ALA A 37 -17.15 -2.87 14.43
C ALA A 37 -18.25 -2.92 15.49
N GLU A 38 -18.07 -2.29 16.65
CA GLU A 38 -19.06 -2.19 17.72
C GLU A 38 -20.40 -1.59 17.25
N VAL A 39 -20.37 -0.76 16.22
CA VAL A 39 -21.58 -0.12 15.65
C VAL A 39 -21.98 -0.71 14.29
N GLY A 40 -21.45 -1.88 13.92
CA GLY A 40 -21.76 -2.53 12.64
C GLY A 40 -21.19 -1.80 11.41
N ARG A 41 -20.06 -1.12 11.59
CA ARG A 41 -19.32 -0.43 10.53
C ARG A 41 -17.90 -0.95 10.43
N ARG A 42 -17.19 -0.57 9.36
CA ARG A 42 -15.77 -0.83 9.19
C ARG A 42 -15.03 0.45 8.78
N PHE A 43 -13.82 0.58 9.25
CA PHE A 43 -12.82 1.48 8.68
C PHE A 43 -11.95 0.65 7.74
N PRO A 44 -11.88 0.93 6.42
CA PRO A 44 -11.40 -0.06 5.45
C PRO A 44 -9.88 -0.02 5.21
N LEU A 45 -9.12 0.83 5.91
CA LEU A 45 -7.66 0.79 5.84
C LEU A 45 -7.16 -0.48 6.53
N SER A 46 -6.31 -1.25 5.87
CA SER A 46 -5.71 -2.47 6.43
C SER A 46 -4.26 -2.61 5.97
N LEU A 47 -3.36 -2.83 6.92
CA LEU A 47 -1.93 -2.99 6.70
C LEU A 47 -1.31 -3.85 7.82
N ALA A 48 -0.13 -4.42 7.56
CA ALA A 48 0.49 -5.39 8.47
C ALA A 48 0.80 -4.85 9.89
N SER A 49 0.85 -3.54 10.09
CA SER A 49 1.17 -2.91 11.38
C SER A 49 -0.05 -2.38 12.16
N GLU A 50 -1.25 -2.91 11.93
CA GLU A 50 -2.51 -2.44 12.54
C GLU A 50 -2.45 -2.25 14.06
N GLY A 51 -1.77 -3.14 14.76
CA GLY A 51 -1.65 -3.10 16.23
C GLY A 51 -0.77 -1.95 16.77
N SER A 52 0.09 -1.36 15.94
CA SER A 52 1.03 -0.31 16.36
C SER A 52 0.91 0.99 15.57
N ALA A 53 0.45 0.94 14.34
CA ALA A 53 0.24 2.12 13.50
C ALA A 53 -0.88 2.99 14.11
N THR A 54 -0.60 4.28 14.28
CA THR A 54 -1.55 5.24 14.86
C THR A 54 -2.20 6.08 13.76
N ILE A 55 -3.43 6.52 14.00
CA ILE A 55 -4.20 7.32 13.04
C ILE A 55 -3.43 8.58 12.60
N GLY A 56 -2.79 9.29 13.54
CA GLY A 56 -1.98 10.47 13.18
C GLY A 56 -0.78 10.15 12.29
N GLY A 57 -0.12 9.01 12.52
CA GLY A 57 0.95 8.51 11.67
C GLY A 57 0.45 8.15 10.27
N LEU A 58 -0.65 7.39 10.18
CA LEU A 58 -1.28 6.99 8.92
C LEU A 58 -1.74 8.18 8.09
N VAL A 59 -2.31 9.21 8.72
CA VAL A 59 -2.65 10.49 8.06
C VAL A 59 -1.38 11.19 7.56
N SER A 60 -0.36 11.28 8.42
CA SER A 60 0.86 12.03 8.10
C SER A 60 1.68 11.42 6.97
N THR A 61 1.58 10.10 6.76
CA THR A 61 2.23 9.39 5.63
C THR A 61 1.30 9.17 4.45
N ASN A 62 0.01 9.54 4.55
CA ASN A 62 -1.00 9.20 3.56
C ASN A 62 -1.03 7.69 3.29
N ALA A 63 -1.06 6.88 4.34
CA ALA A 63 -0.91 5.45 4.26
C ALA A 63 -1.93 4.79 3.32
N GLY A 64 -1.44 3.86 2.53
CA GLY A 64 -2.22 2.92 1.75
C GLY A 64 -2.34 1.57 2.45
N GLY A 65 -2.72 0.54 1.71
CA GLY A 65 -2.82 -0.84 2.19
C GLY A 65 -3.58 -1.69 1.18
N VAL A 66 -3.96 -2.89 1.58
CA VAL A 66 -4.49 -3.91 0.66
C VAL A 66 -5.86 -3.57 0.04
N ALA A 67 -6.61 -2.62 0.62
CA ALA A 67 -7.95 -2.25 0.15
C ALA A 67 -8.00 -0.91 -0.63
N VAL A 68 -6.83 -0.34 -0.99
CA VAL A 68 -6.72 0.93 -1.73
C VAL A 68 -7.47 0.89 -3.05
N LEU A 69 -7.45 -0.25 -3.74
CA LEU A 69 -8.16 -0.43 -5.00
C LEU A 69 -9.65 -0.04 -4.92
N ARG A 70 -10.29 -0.29 -3.78
CA ARG A 70 -11.72 -0.04 -3.57
C ARG A 70 -12.02 1.25 -2.80
N TYR A 71 -11.20 1.60 -1.82
CA TYR A 71 -11.51 2.67 -0.86
C TYR A 71 -10.56 3.86 -0.94
N GLY A 72 -9.50 3.75 -1.72
CA GLY A 72 -8.43 4.75 -1.73
C GLY A 72 -7.50 4.64 -0.52
N ASN A 73 -6.50 5.51 -0.50
CA ASN A 73 -5.57 5.64 0.62
C ASN A 73 -6.15 6.54 1.74
N MET A 74 -5.34 6.87 2.75
CA MET A 74 -5.81 7.66 3.90
C MET A 74 -6.40 9.01 3.48
N ARG A 75 -5.93 9.63 2.41
CA ARG A 75 -6.43 10.91 1.86
C ARG A 75 -7.90 10.83 1.47
N GLU A 76 -8.33 9.76 0.85
CA GLU A 76 -9.73 9.52 0.46
C GLU A 76 -10.62 9.20 1.67
N LEU A 77 -10.02 8.65 2.74
CA LEU A 77 -10.73 8.20 3.94
C LEU A 77 -10.93 9.32 4.98
N VAL A 78 -10.17 10.42 4.91
CA VAL A 78 -10.25 11.53 5.85
C VAL A 78 -11.25 12.60 5.40
N LEU A 79 -12.25 12.90 6.24
CA LEU A 79 -13.21 14.00 6.05
C LEU A 79 -12.72 15.31 6.66
N GLY A 80 -12.08 15.25 7.82
CA GLY A 80 -11.60 16.42 8.54
C GLY A 80 -10.44 16.11 9.46
N LEU A 81 -9.68 17.14 9.83
CA LEU A 81 -8.52 17.02 10.72
C LEU A 81 -8.53 18.12 11.77
N GLU A 82 -7.96 17.82 12.92
CA GLU A 82 -7.50 18.78 13.91
C GLU A 82 -5.97 18.69 13.95
N ALA A 83 -5.31 19.84 13.97
CA ALA A 83 -3.85 19.86 14.01
C ALA A 83 -3.33 21.08 14.79
N VAL A 84 -2.15 20.93 15.41
CA VAL A 84 -1.37 22.04 15.94
C VAL A 84 -0.39 22.49 14.86
N LEU A 85 -0.49 23.77 14.49
CA LEU A 85 0.37 24.39 13.47
C LEU A 85 1.72 24.82 14.07
N PRO A 86 2.74 25.12 13.25
CA PRO A 86 4.05 25.60 13.73
C PRO A 86 3.99 26.89 14.55
N SER A 87 2.94 27.71 14.39
CA SER A 87 2.66 28.87 15.23
C SER A 87 2.26 28.55 16.68
N GLY A 88 1.88 27.28 16.94
CA GLY A 88 1.29 26.82 18.20
C GLY A 88 -0.23 26.93 18.25
N GLU A 89 -0.85 27.47 17.21
CA GLU A 89 -2.32 27.54 17.12
C GLU A 89 -2.93 26.20 16.74
N VAL A 90 -4.11 25.91 17.30
CA VAL A 90 -4.89 24.72 16.97
C VAL A 90 -5.82 25.03 15.81
N TRP A 91 -5.64 24.35 14.70
CA TRP A 91 -6.59 24.36 13.61
C TRP A 91 -7.66 23.29 13.84
N GLY A 92 -8.89 23.69 14.10
CA GLY A 92 -10.06 22.84 14.34
C GLY A 92 -10.84 22.57 13.05
N GLY A 93 -10.35 21.70 12.19
CA GLY A 93 -10.98 21.34 10.91
C GLY A 93 -11.67 19.96 10.93
N LEU A 94 -12.18 19.48 12.07
CA LEU A 94 -12.90 18.19 12.20
C LEU A 94 -14.30 18.24 11.57
N LYS A 95 -14.39 18.74 10.35
CA LYS A 95 -15.63 18.73 9.58
C LYS A 95 -15.94 17.31 9.10
N ARG A 96 -17.27 16.98 9.05
CA ARG A 96 -17.76 15.68 8.55
C ARG A 96 -18.32 15.80 7.14
N LEU A 97 -18.15 16.96 6.51
CA LEU A 97 -18.76 17.27 5.25
C LEU A 97 -18.12 16.47 4.09
N ARG A 98 -18.96 15.86 3.27
CA ARG A 98 -18.54 15.23 2.01
C ARG A 98 -18.37 16.24 0.87
N LYS A 99 -18.92 17.46 1.03
CA LYS A 99 -18.81 18.58 0.08
C LYS A 99 -18.51 19.86 0.86
N ASP A 100 -17.34 20.45 0.64
CA ASP A 100 -16.93 21.74 1.17
C ASP A 100 -16.03 22.45 0.15
N ASN A 101 -16.58 23.38 -0.60
CA ASN A 101 -15.87 24.16 -1.60
C ASN A 101 -15.64 25.62 -1.13
N THR A 102 -15.47 25.86 0.16
CA THR A 102 -15.31 27.21 0.74
C THR A 102 -13.85 27.71 0.75
N GLY A 103 -13.03 27.30 -0.21
CA GLY A 103 -11.63 27.70 -0.36
C GLY A 103 -10.71 26.51 -0.60
N TYR A 104 -9.42 26.71 -0.33
CA TYR A 104 -8.46 25.61 -0.39
C TYR A 104 -8.75 24.58 0.69
N ASP A 105 -8.70 23.30 0.33
CA ASP A 105 -8.87 22.21 1.27
C ASP A 105 -7.60 21.99 2.10
N PHE A 106 -7.50 22.69 3.22
CA PHE A 106 -6.29 22.75 4.05
C PHE A 106 -5.86 21.38 4.61
N LYS A 107 -6.80 20.47 4.89
CA LYS A 107 -6.43 19.12 5.35
C LYS A 107 -5.54 18.38 4.35
N GLN A 108 -5.69 18.67 3.06
CA GLN A 108 -4.90 18.02 1.99
C GLN A 108 -3.41 18.38 2.04
N LEU A 109 -3.06 19.52 2.64
CA LEU A 109 -1.66 19.89 2.88
C LEU A 109 -1.03 19.10 4.03
N LEU A 110 -1.84 18.73 5.03
CA LEU A 110 -1.36 18.00 6.21
C LEU A 110 -1.28 16.49 5.98
N ILE A 111 -2.15 15.94 5.13
CA ILE A 111 -2.14 14.51 4.77
C ILE A 111 -0.93 14.24 3.87
N GLY A 112 -0.06 13.33 4.31
CA GLY A 112 1.20 13.02 3.60
C GLY A 112 2.31 14.04 3.82
N ALA A 113 2.13 15.02 4.73
CA ALA A 113 3.17 16.01 5.04
C ALA A 113 4.26 15.50 5.99
N GLU A 114 4.18 14.27 6.48
CA GLU A 114 5.15 13.63 7.37
C GLU A 114 5.53 14.52 8.58
N GLY A 115 4.55 15.28 9.13
CA GLY A 115 4.75 16.17 10.27
C GLY A 115 5.56 17.43 9.97
N THR A 116 5.75 17.81 8.71
CA THR A 116 6.53 18.99 8.32
C THR A 116 5.72 20.29 8.31
N LEU A 117 4.39 20.20 8.25
CA LEU A 117 3.48 21.36 8.17
C LEU A 117 2.61 21.54 9.42
N GLY A 118 2.58 20.57 10.32
CA GLY A 118 1.80 20.58 11.55
C GLY A 118 1.80 19.21 12.21
N VAL A 119 1.26 19.14 13.42
CA VAL A 119 1.04 17.89 14.18
C VAL A 119 -0.44 17.58 14.17
N VAL A 120 -0.84 16.52 13.48
CA VAL A 120 -2.24 16.02 13.49
C VAL A 120 -2.56 15.51 14.89
N THR A 121 -3.65 16.00 15.48
CA THR A 121 -4.09 15.63 16.83
C THR A 121 -5.39 14.81 16.84
N ALA A 122 -6.24 14.96 15.82
CA ALA A 122 -7.43 14.14 15.63
C ALA A 122 -7.85 14.10 14.16
N ALA A 123 -8.63 13.09 13.81
CA ALA A 123 -9.18 12.90 12.47
C ALA A 123 -10.65 12.49 12.52
N ALA A 124 -11.42 12.95 11.53
CA ALA A 124 -12.75 12.48 11.18
C ALA A 124 -12.61 11.53 9.99
N LEU A 125 -12.90 10.25 10.18
CA LEU A 125 -12.65 9.15 9.26
C LEU A 125 -13.96 8.62 8.69
N LYS A 126 -13.99 8.29 7.39
CA LYS A 126 -15.14 7.65 6.74
C LYS A 126 -15.26 6.21 7.20
N LEU A 127 -16.46 5.85 7.61
CA LEU A 127 -16.84 4.47 7.84
C LEU A 127 -17.66 3.91 6.67
N PHE A 128 -17.70 2.60 6.58
CA PHE A 128 -18.44 1.86 5.55
C PHE A 128 -19.23 0.71 6.18
N PRO A 129 -20.30 0.24 5.55
CA PRO A 129 -20.99 -0.97 5.99
C PRO A 129 -20.04 -2.18 6.03
N ILE A 130 -20.29 -3.08 6.96
CA ILE A 130 -19.59 -4.38 7.00
C ILE A 130 -20.02 -5.20 5.77
N LEU A 131 -19.05 -5.80 5.09
CA LEU A 131 -19.30 -6.70 3.97
C LEU A 131 -19.41 -8.13 4.50
N THR A 132 -20.53 -8.78 4.21
CA THR A 132 -20.89 -10.08 4.78
C THR A 132 -20.46 -11.29 3.94
N SER A 133 -20.18 -11.08 2.65
CA SER A 133 -19.68 -12.08 1.72
C SER A 133 -18.23 -11.74 1.35
N ARG A 134 -17.32 -12.69 1.49
CA ARG A 134 -15.90 -12.57 1.15
C ARG A 134 -15.42 -13.84 0.48
N ALA A 135 -14.74 -13.71 -0.63
CA ALA A 135 -14.09 -14.80 -1.34
C ALA A 135 -12.64 -14.48 -1.62
N VAL A 136 -11.75 -15.41 -1.33
CA VAL A 136 -10.30 -15.31 -1.55
C VAL A 136 -9.86 -16.42 -2.46
N GLY A 137 -9.10 -16.10 -3.50
CA GLY A 137 -8.52 -17.06 -4.42
C GLY A 137 -7.11 -16.72 -4.84
N PHE A 138 -6.38 -17.74 -5.27
CA PHE A 138 -5.13 -17.61 -6.01
C PHE A 138 -5.37 -17.98 -7.47
N ALA A 139 -4.84 -17.17 -8.38
CA ALA A 139 -4.76 -17.47 -9.81
C ALA A 139 -3.28 -17.52 -10.24
N GLY A 140 -2.91 -18.53 -11.00
CA GLY A 140 -1.62 -18.61 -11.67
C GLY A 140 -1.69 -17.92 -13.03
N VAL A 141 -0.72 -17.08 -13.35
CA VAL A 141 -0.67 -16.34 -14.62
C VAL A 141 0.72 -16.45 -15.24
N GLU A 142 0.81 -16.33 -16.58
CA GLU A 142 2.07 -16.46 -17.31
C GLU A 142 3.01 -15.26 -17.13
N SER A 143 2.46 -14.06 -16.91
CA SER A 143 3.23 -12.83 -16.87
C SER A 143 2.53 -11.72 -16.08
N PRO A 144 3.24 -10.66 -15.67
CA PRO A 144 2.62 -9.45 -15.11
C PRO A 144 1.60 -8.81 -16.07
N ALA A 145 1.80 -8.91 -17.38
CA ALA A 145 0.85 -8.42 -18.38
C ALA A 145 -0.48 -9.20 -18.34
N ALA A 146 -0.42 -10.53 -18.16
CA ALA A 146 -1.61 -11.36 -17.95
C ALA A 146 -2.32 -10.97 -16.64
N ALA A 147 -1.58 -10.68 -15.56
CA ALA A 147 -2.15 -10.20 -14.30
C ALA A 147 -2.91 -8.87 -14.46
N VAL A 148 -2.34 -7.89 -15.19
CA VAL A 148 -3.00 -6.62 -15.50
C VAL A 148 -4.27 -6.83 -16.34
N SER A 149 -4.22 -7.76 -17.30
CA SER A 149 -5.41 -8.11 -18.11
C SER A 149 -6.49 -8.78 -17.27
N LEU A 150 -6.10 -9.67 -16.35
CA LEU A 150 -7.02 -10.31 -15.41
C LEU A 150 -7.63 -9.30 -14.43
N LEU A 151 -6.89 -8.29 -13.99
CA LEU A 151 -7.43 -7.21 -13.16
C LEU A 151 -8.56 -6.46 -13.87
N ARG A 152 -8.40 -6.16 -15.17
CA ARG A 152 -9.44 -5.50 -15.94
C ARG A 152 -10.69 -6.38 -16.00
N LEU A 153 -10.51 -7.67 -16.33
CA LEU A 153 -11.60 -8.63 -16.33
C LEU A 153 -12.29 -8.71 -14.96
N ALA A 154 -11.51 -8.69 -13.86
CA ALA A 154 -12.04 -8.72 -12.50
C ALA A 154 -12.92 -7.50 -12.18
N LYS A 155 -12.51 -6.29 -12.58
CA LYS A 155 -13.32 -5.08 -12.40
C LYS A 155 -14.64 -5.17 -13.17
N ASP A 156 -14.61 -5.65 -14.41
CA ASP A 156 -15.78 -5.78 -15.26
C ASP A 156 -16.73 -6.88 -14.75
N ALA A 157 -16.20 -8.07 -14.41
CA ALA A 157 -16.99 -9.22 -13.97
C ALA A 157 -17.67 -9.04 -12.60
N THR A 158 -17.09 -8.19 -11.73
CA THR A 158 -17.56 -8.02 -10.36
C THR A 158 -18.24 -6.67 -10.10
N GLY A 159 -18.34 -5.79 -11.11
CA GLY A 159 -18.88 -4.44 -10.92
C GLY A 159 -18.09 -3.60 -9.91
N GLY A 160 -16.79 -3.85 -9.80
CA GLY A 160 -15.91 -3.14 -8.88
C GLY A 160 -15.89 -3.70 -7.44
N ALA A 161 -16.41 -4.91 -7.20
CA ALA A 161 -16.38 -5.54 -5.88
C ALA A 161 -15.02 -6.15 -5.50
N VAL A 162 -14.00 -6.04 -6.36
CA VAL A 162 -12.62 -6.44 -6.03
C VAL A 162 -12.09 -5.54 -4.91
N GLU A 163 -11.74 -6.14 -3.78
CA GLU A 163 -11.18 -5.43 -2.64
C GLU A 163 -9.66 -5.40 -2.70
N SER A 164 -9.04 -6.55 -3.05
CA SER A 164 -7.59 -6.67 -3.19
C SER A 164 -7.20 -7.48 -4.42
N PHE A 165 -6.09 -7.09 -5.05
CA PHE A 165 -5.56 -7.76 -6.23
C PHE A 165 -4.02 -7.67 -6.21
N GLU A 166 -3.39 -8.76 -5.72
CA GLU A 166 -2.00 -8.80 -5.32
C GLU A 166 -1.17 -9.68 -6.24
N LEU A 167 -0.16 -9.11 -6.88
CA LEU A 167 0.82 -9.87 -7.65
C LEU A 167 1.85 -10.49 -6.70
N VAL A 168 2.26 -11.72 -6.98
CA VAL A 168 3.35 -12.40 -6.27
C VAL A 168 4.19 -13.16 -7.27
N SER A 169 5.52 -12.97 -7.21
CA SER A 169 6.46 -13.71 -8.04
C SER A 169 6.56 -15.18 -7.62
N ARG A 170 6.99 -16.05 -8.53
CA ARG A 170 7.36 -17.43 -8.22
C ARG A 170 8.36 -17.51 -7.07
N LEU A 171 9.42 -16.68 -7.13
CA LEU A 171 10.44 -16.65 -6.09
C LEU A 171 9.84 -16.33 -4.71
N GLY A 172 8.92 -15.39 -4.65
CA GLY A 172 8.27 -15.03 -3.39
C GLY A 172 7.49 -16.18 -2.77
N ILE A 173 6.72 -16.95 -3.56
CA ILE A 173 6.03 -18.15 -3.06
C ILE A 173 7.05 -19.19 -2.57
N GLU A 174 8.13 -19.43 -3.31
CA GLU A 174 9.17 -20.38 -2.91
C GLU A 174 9.85 -20.01 -1.59
N LEU A 175 10.12 -18.71 -1.39
CA LEU A 175 10.70 -18.20 -0.15
C LEU A 175 9.72 -18.32 1.02
N ALA A 176 8.45 -17.98 0.81
CA ALA A 176 7.42 -18.12 1.85
C ALA A 176 7.27 -19.58 2.27
N VAL A 177 7.17 -20.52 1.32
CA VAL A 177 7.06 -21.96 1.61
C VAL A 177 8.30 -22.50 2.30
N ARG A 178 9.51 -22.03 1.93
CA ARG A 178 10.78 -22.46 2.51
C ARG A 178 10.96 -22.00 3.95
N HIS A 179 10.57 -20.77 4.26
CA HIS A 179 10.95 -20.13 5.53
C HIS A 179 9.82 -20.03 6.56
N PHE A 180 8.57 -20.31 6.16
CA PHE A 180 7.45 -20.28 7.09
C PHE A 180 6.85 -21.67 7.31
N PRO A 181 6.91 -22.22 8.54
CA PRO A 181 6.31 -23.51 8.86
C PRO A 181 4.81 -23.51 8.58
N GLY A 182 4.35 -24.52 7.84
CA GLY A 182 2.94 -24.68 7.46
C GLY A 182 2.51 -23.91 6.20
N ALA A 183 3.36 -23.04 5.64
CA ALA A 183 3.12 -22.48 4.33
C ALA A 183 3.19 -23.58 3.25
N ARG A 184 2.30 -23.53 2.27
CA ARG A 184 2.22 -24.52 1.19
C ARG A 184 2.04 -23.82 -0.14
N GLU A 185 2.56 -24.45 -1.19
CA GLU A 185 2.29 -24.07 -2.57
C GLU A 185 0.78 -23.99 -2.82
N PRO A 186 0.24 -22.85 -3.28
CA PRO A 186 -1.20 -22.69 -3.45
C PRO A 186 -1.73 -23.38 -4.71
N LEU A 187 -0.90 -23.61 -5.74
CA LEU A 187 -1.28 -24.16 -7.04
C LEU A 187 -0.35 -25.30 -7.46
N GLU A 188 -0.92 -26.40 -7.96
CA GLU A 188 -0.15 -27.55 -8.42
C GLU A 188 0.71 -27.28 -9.65
N SER A 189 0.23 -26.41 -10.54
CA SER A 189 0.91 -26.04 -11.80
C SER A 189 2.20 -25.25 -11.59
N ARG A 190 2.38 -24.64 -10.42
CA ARG A 190 3.54 -23.81 -10.09
C ARG A 190 3.86 -22.76 -11.15
N PRO A 191 2.96 -21.82 -11.44
CA PRO A 191 3.11 -20.83 -12.49
C PRO A 191 4.26 -19.84 -12.19
N PRO A 192 4.75 -19.08 -13.19
CA PRO A 192 5.79 -18.08 -12.97
C PRO A 192 5.32 -16.88 -12.13
N TRP A 193 4.02 -16.59 -12.16
CA TRP A 193 3.40 -15.50 -11.40
C TRP A 193 2.08 -15.95 -10.81
N TYR A 194 1.75 -15.36 -9.67
CA TYR A 194 0.51 -15.59 -8.95
C TYR A 194 -0.22 -14.29 -8.70
N VAL A 195 -1.53 -14.37 -8.64
CA VAL A 195 -2.39 -13.27 -8.24
C VAL A 195 -3.27 -13.74 -7.09
N LEU A 196 -3.15 -13.11 -5.93
CA LEU A 196 -4.12 -13.25 -4.84
C LEU A 196 -5.25 -12.25 -5.08
N ILE A 197 -6.48 -12.75 -5.10
CA ILE A 197 -7.69 -11.96 -5.38
C ILE A 197 -8.62 -12.06 -4.18
N GLU A 198 -9.07 -10.91 -3.67
CA GLU A 198 -10.16 -10.86 -2.71
C GLU A 198 -11.32 -10.05 -3.26
N ILE A 199 -12.50 -10.66 -3.26
CA ILE A 199 -13.78 -10.03 -3.60
C ILE A 199 -14.61 -9.94 -2.34
N ALA A 200 -15.25 -8.80 -2.10
CA ALA A 200 -16.11 -8.60 -0.95
C ALA A 200 -17.41 -7.88 -1.32
N SER A 201 -18.53 -8.35 -0.78
CA SER A 201 -19.89 -7.85 -1.06
C SER A 201 -20.73 -7.77 0.21
N GLY A 202 -21.68 -6.85 0.24
CA GLY A 202 -22.76 -6.82 1.25
C GLY A 202 -23.87 -7.84 0.97
N GLU A 203 -23.92 -8.43 -0.23
CA GLU A 203 -24.89 -9.43 -0.61
C GLU A 203 -24.33 -10.84 -0.34
N PRO A 204 -25.03 -11.67 0.43
CA PRO A 204 -24.57 -13.03 0.73
C PRO A 204 -24.34 -13.88 -0.53
N GLY A 205 -23.20 -14.55 -0.62
CA GLY A 205 -22.82 -15.42 -1.74
C GLY A 205 -22.33 -14.69 -3.00
N ALA A 206 -22.47 -13.35 -3.07
CA ALA A 206 -22.11 -12.60 -4.27
C ALA A 206 -20.59 -12.54 -4.50
N ALA A 207 -19.78 -12.53 -3.44
CA ALA A 207 -18.33 -12.53 -3.57
C ALA A 207 -17.83 -13.86 -4.13
N GLU A 208 -18.34 -14.98 -3.62
CA GLU A 208 -18.02 -16.32 -4.06
C GLU A 208 -18.38 -16.54 -5.53
N ALA A 209 -19.63 -16.23 -5.90
CA ALA A 209 -20.07 -16.32 -7.28
C ALA A 209 -19.31 -15.36 -8.23
N GLY A 210 -18.91 -14.20 -7.71
CA GLY A 210 -18.09 -13.23 -8.46
C GLY A 210 -16.69 -13.75 -8.75
N LEU A 211 -16.06 -14.38 -7.75
CA LEU A 211 -14.72 -14.96 -7.89
C LEU A 211 -14.72 -16.19 -8.81
N GLU A 212 -15.68 -17.10 -8.66
CA GLU A 212 -15.85 -18.27 -9.53
C GLU A 212 -15.98 -17.82 -10.99
N ARG A 213 -16.93 -16.94 -11.27
CA ARG A 213 -17.14 -16.40 -12.63
C ARG A 213 -15.89 -15.72 -13.20
N LEU A 214 -15.15 -14.94 -12.39
CA LEU A 214 -13.91 -14.30 -12.82
C LEU A 214 -12.87 -15.33 -13.23
N LEU A 215 -12.66 -16.35 -12.41
CA LEU A 215 -11.66 -17.37 -12.68
C LEU A 215 -12.02 -18.25 -13.88
N GLU A 216 -13.31 -18.60 -14.06
CA GLU A 216 -13.80 -19.28 -15.25
C GLU A 216 -13.53 -18.47 -16.52
N GLN A 217 -13.91 -17.19 -16.53
CA GLN A 217 -13.64 -16.30 -17.67
C GLN A 217 -12.14 -16.09 -17.92
N GLY A 218 -11.34 -16.05 -16.84
CA GLY A 218 -9.88 -15.95 -16.92
C GLY A 218 -9.24 -17.19 -17.55
N LEU A 219 -9.72 -18.39 -17.23
CA LEU A 219 -9.31 -19.64 -17.85
C LEU A 219 -9.72 -19.71 -19.32
N GLU A 220 -10.96 -19.38 -19.65
CA GLU A 220 -11.47 -19.33 -21.04
C GLU A 220 -10.67 -18.34 -21.91
N ALA A 221 -10.28 -17.19 -21.34
CA ALA A 221 -9.48 -16.19 -22.02
C ALA A 221 -7.96 -16.53 -22.04
N SER A 222 -7.54 -17.67 -21.48
CA SER A 222 -6.13 -18.07 -21.33
C SER A 222 -5.28 -17.05 -20.56
N LEU A 223 -5.88 -16.24 -19.70
CA LEU A 223 -5.21 -15.33 -18.78
C LEU A 223 -4.78 -16.05 -17.49
N VAL A 224 -5.55 -17.07 -17.09
CA VAL A 224 -5.32 -17.89 -15.93
C VAL A 224 -4.87 -19.28 -16.39
N LEU A 225 -3.79 -19.79 -15.79
CA LEU A 225 -3.24 -21.13 -16.05
C LEU A 225 -3.83 -22.19 -15.12
N ASP A 226 -4.05 -21.79 -13.87
CA ASP A 226 -4.53 -22.62 -12.76
C ASP A 226 -5.10 -21.70 -11.68
N ALA A 227 -6.05 -22.19 -10.88
CA ALA A 227 -6.65 -21.38 -9.82
C ALA A 227 -7.12 -22.23 -8.64
N ALA A 228 -7.09 -21.65 -7.44
CA ALA A 228 -7.64 -22.22 -6.23
C ALA A 228 -8.49 -21.18 -5.49
N ILE A 229 -9.68 -21.58 -5.03
CA ILE A 229 -10.57 -20.77 -4.21
C ILE A 229 -10.56 -21.32 -2.79
N ALA A 230 -10.38 -20.43 -1.81
CA ALA A 230 -10.44 -20.80 -0.40
C ALA A 230 -11.87 -21.24 -0.02
N GLN A 231 -12.02 -22.47 0.44
CA GLN A 231 -13.30 -23.04 0.85
C GLN A 231 -13.64 -22.76 2.33
N THR A 232 -12.67 -22.24 3.07
CA THR A 232 -12.81 -21.89 4.49
C THR A 232 -12.05 -20.60 4.80
N ALA A 233 -12.47 -19.90 5.86
CA ALA A 233 -11.74 -18.72 6.34
C ALA A 233 -10.28 -19.04 6.72
N ALA A 234 -9.99 -20.27 7.18
CA ALA A 234 -8.62 -20.70 7.50
C ALA A 234 -7.75 -20.80 6.22
N GLN A 235 -8.30 -21.32 5.13
CA GLN A 235 -7.61 -21.35 3.84
C GLN A 235 -7.40 -19.93 3.28
N GLY A 236 -8.40 -19.05 3.39
CA GLY A 236 -8.25 -17.65 2.99
C GLY A 236 -7.13 -16.94 3.75
N ARG A 237 -7.05 -17.15 5.08
CA ARG A 237 -5.92 -16.63 5.88
C ARG A 237 -4.58 -17.25 5.47
N ALA A 238 -4.54 -18.52 5.13
CA ALA A 238 -3.31 -19.18 4.66
C ALA A 238 -2.84 -18.60 3.31
N PHE A 239 -3.77 -18.25 2.42
CA PHE A 239 -3.47 -17.56 1.16
C PHE A 239 -2.90 -16.16 1.43
N TRP A 240 -3.55 -15.38 2.27
CA TRP A 240 -3.04 -14.07 2.66
C TRP A 240 -1.66 -14.15 3.33
N ALA A 241 -1.43 -15.15 4.17
CA ALA A 241 -0.13 -15.33 4.83
C ALA A 241 1.02 -15.54 3.82
N LEU A 242 0.78 -16.18 2.66
CA LEU A 242 1.78 -16.28 1.59
C LEU A 242 2.15 -14.90 1.05
N ARG A 243 1.20 -13.98 0.92
CA ARG A 243 1.43 -12.62 0.44
C ARG A 243 2.05 -11.71 1.52
N GLU A 244 1.55 -11.76 2.74
CA GLU A 244 1.98 -10.91 3.85
C GLU A 244 3.40 -11.22 4.31
N ASN A 245 3.80 -12.48 4.23
CA ASN A 245 5.11 -12.93 4.66
C ASN A 245 6.24 -12.67 3.64
N GLN A 246 5.97 -12.11 2.46
CA GLN A 246 6.97 -11.91 1.40
C GLN A 246 8.23 -11.21 1.92
N SER A 247 8.08 -10.02 2.52
CA SER A 247 9.21 -9.24 3.01
C SER A 247 9.98 -9.93 4.16
N ALA A 248 9.29 -10.72 4.98
CA ALA A 248 9.91 -11.48 6.06
C ALA A 248 10.60 -12.74 5.57
N ALA A 249 10.07 -13.40 4.53
CA ALA A 249 10.65 -14.59 3.92
C ALA A 249 12.01 -14.33 3.24
N GLN A 250 12.28 -13.08 2.86
CA GLN A 250 13.57 -12.68 2.28
C GLN A 250 14.69 -12.54 3.31
N LYS A 251 14.38 -12.27 4.58
CA LYS A 251 15.40 -12.00 5.61
C LYS A 251 16.46 -13.10 5.77
N PRO A 252 16.12 -14.39 5.77
CA PRO A 252 17.10 -15.47 5.84
C PRO A 252 18.00 -15.58 4.60
N GLU A 253 17.59 -15.00 3.47
CA GLU A 253 18.35 -15.01 2.21
C GLU A 253 19.47 -13.95 2.17
N GLY A 254 19.53 -13.07 3.18
CA GLY A 254 20.53 -12.01 3.29
C GLY A 254 19.98 -10.62 2.95
N PRO A 255 20.86 -9.63 2.72
CA PRO A 255 20.45 -8.27 2.39
C PRO A 255 19.75 -8.23 1.03
N ALA A 256 18.66 -7.45 0.95
CA ALA A 256 17.97 -7.15 -0.30
C ALA A 256 17.96 -5.65 -0.56
N TRP A 257 18.02 -5.25 -1.83
CA TRP A 257 17.73 -3.88 -2.25
C TRP A 257 16.22 -3.77 -2.37
N LYS A 258 15.61 -3.00 -1.49
CA LYS A 258 14.15 -2.91 -1.39
C LYS A 258 13.64 -1.62 -1.98
N HIS A 259 12.68 -1.74 -2.87
CA HIS A 259 12.01 -0.63 -3.52
C HIS A 259 10.50 -0.76 -3.32
N ASP A 260 9.90 0.34 -2.89
CA ASP A 260 8.47 0.55 -2.78
C ASP A 260 8.11 1.66 -3.76
N VAL A 261 7.70 1.26 -4.97
CA VAL A 261 7.49 2.17 -6.09
C VAL A 261 6.09 2.01 -6.67
N SER A 262 5.60 3.04 -7.33
CA SER A 262 4.37 2.92 -8.11
C SER A 262 4.57 3.40 -9.55
N VAL A 263 3.89 2.75 -10.48
CA VAL A 263 3.78 3.16 -11.88
C VAL A 263 2.32 3.09 -12.31
N PRO A 264 1.91 3.78 -13.39
CA PRO A 264 0.56 3.56 -13.93
C PRO A 264 0.29 2.07 -14.11
N VAL A 265 -0.89 1.58 -13.73
CA VAL A 265 -1.25 0.14 -13.78
C VAL A 265 -0.93 -0.48 -15.14
N SER A 266 -1.16 0.26 -16.23
CA SER A 266 -0.85 -0.17 -17.60
C SER A 266 0.65 -0.34 -17.89
N ARG A 267 1.54 0.19 -17.01
CA ARG A 267 2.99 0.15 -17.16
C ARG A 267 3.66 -0.85 -16.20
N VAL A 268 2.89 -1.52 -15.34
CA VAL A 268 3.42 -2.47 -14.33
C VAL A 268 4.23 -3.59 -14.99
N ALA A 269 3.70 -4.21 -16.04
CA ALA A 269 4.41 -5.29 -16.74
C ALA A 269 5.73 -4.79 -17.35
N GLU A 270 5.68 -3.67 -18.07
CA GLU A 270 6.86 -3.05 -18.66
C GLU A 270 7.92 -2.69 -17.63
N PHE A 271 7.49 -2.15 -16.47
CA PHE A 271 8.39 -1.85 -15.37
C PHE A 271 9.11 -3.10 -14.88
N ILE A 272 8.37 -4.16 -14.51
CA ILE A 272 8.93 -5.39 -13.94
C ILE A 272 9.91 -6.05 -14.94
N GLU A 273 9.50 -6.19 -16.18
CA GLU A 273 10.29 -6.85 -17.22
C GLU A 273 11.57 -6.05 -17.56
N THR A 274 11.42 -4.73 -17.76
CA THR A 274 12.56 -3.87 -18.12
C THR A 274 13.55 -3.72 -16.96
N ALA A 275 13.06 -3.52 -15.72
CA ALA A 275 13.91 -3.45 -14.55
C ALA A 275 14.69 -4.76 -14.36
N SER A 276 14.03 -5.91 -14.49
CA SER A 276 14.65 -7.22 -14.34
C SER A 276 15.73 -7.46 -15.40
N ALA A 277 15.49 -7.10 -16.65
CA ALA A 277 16.45 -7.21 -17.71
C ALA A 277 17.69 -6.30 -17.50
N ARG A 278 17.48 -5.04 -17.08
CA ARG A 278 18.58 -4.09 -16.80
C ARG A 278 19.44 -4.58 -15.63
N LEU A 279 18.81 -5.07 -14.56
CA LEU A 279 19.51 -5.55 -13.36
C LEU A 279 20.29 -6.84 -13.64
N ALA A 280 19.68 -7.80 -14.35
CA ALA A 280 20.37 -9.04 -14.76
C ALA A 280 21.57 -8.79 -15.67
N GLY A 281 21.46 -7.81 -16.57
CA GLY A 281 22.58 -7.41 -17.44
C GLY A 281 23.73 -6.75 -16.67
N ARG A 282 23.44 -5.98 -15.62
CA ARG A 282 24.45 -5.25 -14.83
C ARG A 282 25.04 -6.07 -13.69
N TRP A 283 24.22 -6.87 -13.03
CA TRP A 283 24.59 -7.74 -11.90
C TRP A 283 24.07 -9.16 -12.13
N PRO A 284 24.78 -9.98 -12.91
CA PRO A 284 24.36 -11.33 -13.22
C PRO A 284 24.14 -12.17 -11.97
N GLY A 285 23.03 -12.91 -11.94
CA GLY A 285 22.67 -13.82 -10.85
C GLY A 285 21.89 -13.19 -9.73
N VAL A 286 21.62 -11.88 -9.70
CA VAL A 286 20.66 -11.29 -8.76
C VAL A 286 19.29 -11.92 -8.96
N ARG A 287 18.52 -12.02 -7.84
CA ARG A 287 17.21 -12.65 -7.85
C ARG A 287 16.16 -11.58 -7.54
N VAL A 288 15.21 -11.40 -8.44
CA VAL A 288 14.14 -10.42 -8.27
C VAL A 288 12.92 -11.09 -7.65
N ASP A 289 12.46 -10.52 -6.53
CA ASP A 289 11.18 -10.81 -5.91
C ASP A 289 10.28 -9.60 -6.05
N ALA A 290 9.42 -9.61 -7.06
CA ALA A 290 8.46 -8.56 -7.29
C ALA A 290 7.07 -9.00 -6.85
N PHE A 291 6.45 -8.20 -5.99
CA PHE A 291 5.12 -8.44 -5.45
C PHE A 291 4.44 -7.12 -5.12
N GLY A 292 3.13 -7.09 -4.97
CA GLY A 292 2.44 -5.87 -4.54
C GLY A 292 1.06 -5.68 -5.13
N HIS A 293 0.54 -4.47 -4.90
CA HIS A 293 -0.82 -4.05 -5.19
C HIS A 293 -0.96 -3.65 -6.68
N VAL A 294 -1.08 -4.64 -7.59
CA VAL A 294 -1.25 -4.33 -9.03
C VAL A 294 -2.47 -3.45 -9.28
N GLY A 295 -3.46 -3.54 -8.39
CA GLY A 295 -4.72 -2.79 -8.51
C GLY A 295 -4.55 -1.27 -8.58
N ASP A 296 -3.51 -0.74 -7.94
CA ASP A 296 -3.15 0.69 -7.86
C ASP A 296 -1.76 1.00 -8.44
N GLY A 297 -1.04 -0.01 -8.90
CA GLY A 297 0.27 0.12 -9.54
C GLY A 297 1.45 0.14 -8.58
N ASN A 298 1.23 -0.11 -7.27
CA ASN A 298 2.31 -0.22 -6.29
C ASN A 298 2.98 -1.59 -6.36
N ILE A 299 4.29 -1.57 -6.54
CA ILE A 299 5.14 -2.77 -6.62
C ILE A 299 6.28 -2.65 -5.61
N HIS A 300 6.33 -3.62 -4.71
CA HIS A 300 7.52 -3.93 -3.92
C HIS A 300 8.46 -4.70 -4.82
N TYR A 301 9.54 -4.07 -5.21
CA TYR A 301 10.50 -4.62 -6.14
C TYR A 301 11.82 -4.85 -5.42
N ASP A 302 11.96 -6.07 -4.90
CA ASP A 302 13.06 -6.45 -4.02
C ASP A 302 14.09 -7.29 -4.77
N ILE A 303 15.36 -6.92 -4.66
CA ILE A 303 16.46 -7.57 -5.38
C ILE A 303 17.39 -8.23 -4.35
N LEU A 304 17.40 -9.55 -4.34
CA LEU A 304 18.22 -10.37 -3.48
C LEU A 304 19.57 -10.68 -4.12
N ALA A 305 20.57 -10.93 -3.28
CA ALA A 305 21.87 -11.39 -3.72
C ALA A 305 21.77 -12.72 -4.51
N PRO A 306 22.71 -13.02 -5.40
CA PRO A 306 22.86 -14.35 -5.98
C PRO A 306 22.99 -15.42 -4.88
N VAL A 307 22.50 -16.62 -5.14
CA VAL A 307 22.66 -17.76 -4.19
C VAL A 307 24.13 -18.00 -3.95
N GLY A 308 24.56 -18.00 -2.67
CA GLY A 308 25.97 -18.13 -2.29
C GLY A 308 26.84 -16.91 -2.64
N GLY A 309 26.23 -15.78 -3.02
CA GLY A 309 26.93 -14.55 -3.36
C GLY A 309 27.51 -13.80 -2.16
N ASP A 310 28.35 -12.80 -2.44
CA ASP A 310 28.93 -11.92 -1.43
C ASP A 310 27.89 -10.88 -0.97
N HIS A 311 27.35 -11.08 0.20
CA HIS A 311 26.35 -10.21 0.81
C HIS A 311 26.85 -8.79 1.11
N ALA A 312 28.13 -8.63 1.47
CA ALA A 312 28.71 -7.33 1.74
C ALA A 312 28.84 -6.51 0.45
N ARG A 313 29.31 -7.16 -0.62
CA ARG A 313 29.34 -6.55 -1.97
C ARG A 313 27.96 -6.19 -2.45
N HIS A 314 26.97 -7.09 -2.27
CA HIS A 314 25.58 -6.81 -2.64
C HIS A 314 25.05 -5.58 -1.91
N ALA A 315 25.20 -5.54 -0.59
CA ALA A 315 24.76 -4.40 0.22
C ALA A 315 25.39 -3.06 -0.22
N ALA A 316 26.65 -3.05 -0.60
CA ALA A 316 27.39 -1.86 -1.04
C ALA A 316 26.88 -1.29 -2.39
N LEU A 317 26.20 -2.07 -3.21
CA LEU A 317 25.67 -1.66 -4.52
C LEU A 317 24.23 -1.11 -4.46
N ARG A 318 23.66 -1.01 -3.27
CA ARG A 318 22.25 -0.62 -3.05
C ARG A 318 21.89 0.69 -3.75
N ASP A 319 22.68 1.74 -3.55
CA ASP A 319 22.37 3.08 -4.07
C ASP A 319 22.48 3.12 -5.61
N GLU A 320 23.45 2.38 -6.17
CA GLU A 320 23.59 2.26 -7.62
C GLU A 320 22.41 1.51 -8.24
N ALA A 321 21.94 0.45 -7.59
CA ALA A 321 20.76 -0.30 -8.02
C ALA A 321 19.48 0.54 -7.89
N ALA A 322 19.38 1.35 -6.83
CA ALA A 322 18.26 2.25 -6.64
C ALA A 322 18.12 3.24 -7.80
N HIS A 323 19.20 3.83 -8.28
CA HIS A 323 19.14 4.72 -9.44
C HIS A 323 18.65 4.00 -10.72
N VAL A 324 19.09 2.75 -10.96
CA VAL A 324 18.60 1.99 -12.12
C VAL A 324 17.09 1.76 -12.09
N VAL A 325 16.55 1.49 -10.90
CA VAL A 325 15.11 1.27 -10.71
C VAL A 325 14.35 2.60 -10.76
N HIS A 326 14.81 3.61 -10.03
CA HIS A 326 14.11 4.89 -9.90
C HIS A 326 14.10 5.70 -11.21
N ASP A 327 15.20 5.69 -11.98
CA ASP A 327 15.24 6.31 -13.32
C ASP A 327 14.21 5.67 -14.27
N LEU A 328 14.03 4.34 -14.18
CA LEU A 328 13.00 3.67 -14.97
C LEU A 328 11.59 4.06 -14.49
N VAL A 329 11.35 4.07 -13.18
CA VAL A 329 10.07 4.47 -12.59
C VAL A 329 9.69 5.87 -13.04
N ASP A 330 10.61 6.84 -12.95
CA ASP A 330 10.39 8.23 -13.40
C ASP A 330 10.07 8.28 -14.88
N SER A 331 10.84 7.57 -15.72
CA SER A 331 10.61 7.52 -17.18
C SER A 331 9.25 6.93 -17.57
N LEU A 332 8.64 6.14 -16.69
CA LEU A 332 7.30 5.57 -16.85
C LEU A 332 6.20 6.45 -16.23
N GLY A 333 6.55 7.62 -15.68
CA GLY A 333 5.62 8.53 -15.02
C GLY A 333 5.18 8.04 -13.64
N GLY A 334 6.03 7.27 -12.96
CA GLY A 334 5.78 6.68 -11.66
C GLY A 334 6.29 7.50 -10.48
N SER A 335 6.24 6.88 -9.27
CA SER A 335 6.76 7.44 -8.02
C SER A 335 7.76 6.50 -7.38
N ILE A 336 8.86 7.04 -6.87
CA ILE A 336 9.92 6.31 -6.15
C ILE A 336 9.55 5.97 -4.70
N SER A 337 8.38 6.39 -4.24
CA SER A 337 7.83 6.07 -2.93
C SER A 337 6.31 5.98 -3.01
N ALA A 338 5.78 4.76 -3.03
CA ALA A 338 4.35 4.50 -3.16
C ALA A 338 3.61 4.68 -1.83
N GLU A 339 4.08 4.02 -0.75
CA GLU A 339 3.40 3.98 0.55
C GLU A 339 4.24 4.54 1.69
N HIS A 340 5.56 4.32 1.68
CA HIS A 340 6.42 4.55 2.85
C HIS A 340 6.77 6.02 3.11
N GLY A 341 6.42 6.92 2.19
CA GLY A 341 6.87 8.30 2.23
C GLY A 341 8.37 8.44 1.92
N LEU A 342 8.89 9.67 1.98
CA LEU A 342 10.30 9.94 1.72
C LEU A 342 11.15 9.82 3.00
N GLY A 343 10.57 10.17 4.15
CA GLY A 343 11.26 10.19 5.43
C GLY A 343 12.54 11.01 5.37
N THR A 344 13.57 10.54 6.05
CA THR A 344 14.92 11.13 6.00
C THR A 344 15.84 10.46 4.97
N MET A 345 15.46 9.29 4.45
CA MET A 345 16.33 8.47 3.61
C MET A 345 16.28 8.84 2.13
N LYS A 346 15.11 9.28 1.64
CA LYS A 346 14.88 9.57 0.23
C LYS A 346 14.81 11.07 -0.10
N THR A 347 15.19 11.96 0.82
CA THR A 347 15.11 13.42 0.63
C THR A 347 15.96 13.90 -0.54
N GLY A 348 17.19 13.37 -0.69
CA GLY A 348 18.08 13.68 -1.81
C GLY A 348 17.54 13.16 -3.14
N GLU A 349 16.93 11.98 -3.14
CA GLU A 349 16.37 11.36 -4.34
C GLU A 349 15.12 12.09 -4.83
N ALA A 350 14.25 12.55 -3.91
CA ALA A 350 13.07 13.32 -4.29
C ALA A 350 13.43 14.58 -5.10
N ALA A 351 14.55 15.22 -4.80
CA ALA A 351 15.03 16.38 -5.54
C ALA A 351 15.48 16.04 -6.97
N LEU A 352 15.86 14.79 -7.25
CA LEU A 352 16.27 14.36 -8.60
C LEU A 352 15.06 14.12 -9.52
N TYR A 353 13.95 13.61 -8.96
CA TYR A 353 12.79 13.17 -9.76
C TYR A 353 11.60 14.14 -9.76
N LYS A 354 11.57 15.11 -8.84
CA LYS A 354 10.55 16.16 -8.88
C LYS A 354 10.95 17.35 -9.75
N SER A 355 9.99 17.90 -10.47
CA SER A 355 10.25 19.10 -11.28
C SER A 355 10.69 20.29 -10.42
N PRO A 356 11.58 21.16 -10.92
CA PRO A 356 11.99 22.37 -10.18
C PRO A 356 10.79 23.24 -9.74
N VAL A 357 9.79 23.36 -10.61
CA VAL A 357 8.56 24.15 -10.31
C VAL A 357 7.80 23.55 -9.14
N GLU A 358 7.67 22.21 -9.09
CA GLU A 358 7.01 21.53 -7.97
C GLU A 358 7.82 21.69 -6.68
N LEU A 359 9.13 21.50 -6.73
CA LEU A 359 10.02 21.68 -5.57
C LEU A 359 9.94 23.08 -4.99
N ASP A 360 9.93 24.11 -5.84
CA ASP A 360 9.83 25.49 -5.40
C ASP A 360 8.47 25.78 -4.75
N ALA A 361 7.39 25.26 -5.31
CA ALA A 361 6.05 25.37 -4.72
C ALA A 361 5.97 24.68 -3.34
N LEU A 362 6.51 23.46 -3.20
CA LEU A 362 6.53 22.73 -1.93
C LEU A 362 7.37 23.45 -0.87
N ARG A 363 8.53 23.99 -1.25
CA ARG A 363 9.38 24.80 -0.36
C ARG A 363 8.69 26.09 0.07
N ALA A 364 7.96 26.75 -0.84
CA ALA A 364 7.21 27.96 -0.53
C ALA A 364 6.08 27.67 0.47
N ILE A 365 5.32 26.58 0.30
CA ILE A 365 4.29 26.14 1.25
C ILE A 365 4.91 25.89 2.64
N ARG A 366 6.01 25.14 2.69
CA ARG A 366 6.72 24.86 3.94
C ARG A 366 7.22 26.13 4.62
N ALA A 367 7.83 27.05 3.87
CA ALA A 367 8.33 28.32 4.40
C ALA A 367 7.21 29.23 4.92
N ALA A 368 6.04 29.20 4.28
CA ALA A 368 4.87 29.99 4.72
C ALA A 368 4.28 29.45 6.05
N LEU A 369 4.22 28.13 6.23
CA LEU A 369 3.63 27.52 7.43
C LEU A 369 4.65 27.33 8.55
N ASP A 370 5.88 26.94 8.26
CA ASP A 370 6.97 26.70 9.23
C ASP A 370 8.24 27.51 8.88
N PRO A 371 8.19 28.88 8.97
CA PRO A 371 9.32 29.73 8.63
C PRO A 371 10.54 29.49 9.53
N LYS A 372 10.35 28.94 10.73
CA LYS A 372 11.41 28.62 11.69
C LYS A 372 11.99 27.22 11.51
N ARG A 373 11.42 26.41 10.62
CA ARG A 373 11.81 25.01 10.39
C ARG A 373 11.92 24.17 11.67
N ILE A 374 10.93 24.31 12.56
CA ILE A 374 10.86 23.56 13.82
C ILE A 374 10.14 22.22 13.66
N MET A 375 9.34 22.05 12.60
CA MET A 375 8.53 20.87 12.34
C MET A 375 9.31 19.86 11.49
N ASN A 376 9.62 18.71 12.05
CA ASN A 376 10.30 17.59 11.39
C ASN A 376 11.37 18.01 10.35
N PRO A 377 12.45 18.73 10.77
CA PRO A 377 13.27 19.55 9.87
C PRO A 377 14.13 18.74 8.89
N ARG A 378 14.28 17.42 9.08
CA ARG A 378 15.13 16.55 8.25
C ARG A 378 14.33 15.70 7.26
N VAL A 379 13.02 15.90 7.17
CA VAL A 379 12.10 15.10 6.37
C VAL A 379 11.58 15.93 5.19
N LEU A 380 11.34 15.28 4.06
CA LEU A 380 10.92 15.83 2.78
C LEU A 380 12.00 16.71 2.13
N PHE A 381 11.84 18.03 2.05
CA PHE A 381 12.66 18.98 1.24
C PHE A 381 13.43 19.97 2.09
#